data_ffe4827bfe66e0154636d2baffe2552e
#
_entry.id   ffe4827bfe66e0154636d2baffe2552e
#
_cell.length_a   1.000
_cell.length_b   1.000
_cell.length_c   1.000
_cell.angle_alpha   90.00
_cell.angle_beta   90.00
_cell.angle_gamma   90.00
#
_symmetry.space_group_name_H-M   'P 1'
#
loop_
_entity.id
_entity.type
_entity.pdbx_description
1 polymer ?
#
loop_
_entity_poly.entity_id
_entity_poly.type
_entity_poly.pdbx_seq_one_letter_code
_entity_poly.pdbx_strand_id
1 'polypeptide(L)'
;LCSRDRLIKGQTAFTKWSDVLTKIELAYGVERNVLLAIWGIETSYGTTRGEISILSALATLAFDGRRRQFFEAELSAAIEILHKSARFSSQFKGSWAGAMGHVQFMPSTYLNHAVDFDGDGIADIWSDSPIDALASAASYLSHHGWIPSLPWGSVVELPRHFDYALTAPNIRKTVSEWVDIGLKALPENGDAMGSLILPMGATGPAFWISDNFDALKRYNNSNSYALSVGLLSNAFTTNEYCHLQWPTNIKALSKTDMKTLQTQLTEQGFDTKGSDGIFGPNTELAIRAFQKRNAMIEDGFPSLGLLERLRKNQQ
;
A
#
# COMPACT_ATOMS: atom_id res chain seq x y z
N LEU A 1 3.62 11.19 1.81
CA LEU A 1 3.73 10.29 2.95
C LEU A 1 5.18 10.15 3.44
N CYS A 2 6.18 10.01 2.57
CA CYS A 2 7.60 10.05 2.95
C CYS A 2 8.05 11.51 3.09
N SER A 3 8.35 11.96 4.30
CA SER A 3 8.87 13.30 4.58
C SER A 3 10.10 13.22 5.47
N ARG A 4 10.96 14.24 5.40
CA ARG A 4 12.15 14.32 6.27
C ARG A 4 11.77 14.32 7.76
N ASP A 5 10.69 15.01 8.13
CA ASP A 5 10.19 15.02 9.51
C ASP A 5 9.79 13.62 9.98
N ARG A 6 9.11 12.83 9.12
CA ARG A 6 8.75 11.45 9.44
C ARG A 6 9.97 10.55 9.59
N LEU A 7 11.00 10.73 8.77
CA LEU A 7 12.26 9.99 8.90
C LEU A 7 12.92 10.29 10.25
N ILE A 8 13.05 11.56 10.63
CA ILE A 8 13.68 11.97 11.90
C ILE A 8 12.90 11.40 13.10
N LYS A 9 11.57 11.53 13.10
CA LYS A 9 10.74 10.95 14.17
C LYS A 9 10.86 9.42 14.23
N GLY A 10 10.97 8.78 13.07
CA GLY A 10 11.17 7.34 12.99
C GLY A 10 12.52 6.89 13.53
N GLN A 11 13.59 7.61 13.26
CA GLN A 11 14.91 7.32 13.83
C GLN A 11 14.90 7.42 15.36
N THR A 12 14.21 8.41 15.92
CA THR A 12 14.00 8.53 17.36
C THR A 12 13.22 7.34 17.92
N ALA A 13 12.13 6.95 17.25
CA ALA A 13 11.32 5.79 17.61
C ALA A 13 12.12 4.49 17.50
N PHE A 14 12.92 4.33 16.43
CA PHE A 14 13.78 3.18 16.23
C PHE A 14 14.78 3.01 17.38
N THR A 15 15.47 4.09 17.78
CA THR A 15 16.42 4.06 18.90
C THR A 15 15.73 3.66 20.21
N LYS A 16 14.54 4.25 20.47
CA LYS A 16 13.79 3.97 21.69
C LYS A 16 13.31 2.53 21.79
N TRP A 17 12.89 1.92 20.66
CA TRP A 17 12.23 0.61 20.62
C TRP A 17 13.07 -0.48 19.96
N SER A 18 14.39 -0.26 19.77
CA SER A 18 15.30 -1.15 19.04
C SER A 18 15.21 -2.61 19.51
N ASP A 19 15.27 -2.84 20.83
CA ASP A 19 15.27 -4.19 21.40
C ASP A 19 13.95 -4.92 21.16
N VAL A 20 12.83 -4.19 21.28
CA VAL A 20 11.49 -4.74 21.02
C VAL A 20 11.32 -5.06 19.55
N LEU A 21 11.68 -4.13 18.67
CA LEU A 21 11.62 -4.32 17.23
C LEU A 21 12.48 -5.51 16.78
N THR A 22 13.66 -5.70 17.37
CA THR A 22 14.51 -6.85 17.09
C THR A 22 13.87 -8.16 17.52
N LYS A 23 13.23 -8.21 18.70
CA LYS A 23 12.51 -9.40 19.16
C LYS A 23 11.32 -9.74 18.27
N ILE A 24 10.57 -8.73 17.83
CA ILE A 24 9.43 -8.91 16.91
C ILE A 24 9.89 -9.42 15.55
N GLU A 25 10.96 -8.82 14.99
CA GLU A 25 11.57 -9.26 13.73
C GLU A 25 11.99 -10.73 13.79
N LEU A 26 12.66 -11.16 14.88
CA LEU A 26 13.05 -12.54 15.09
C LEU A 26 11.85 -13.50 15.21
N ALA A 27 10.76 -13.05 15.82
CA ALA A 27 9.57 -13.87 16.04
C ALA A 27 8.73 -14.07 14.77
N TYR A 28 8.62 -13.03 13.93
CA TYR A 28 7.70 -13.01 12.78
C TYR A 28 8.38 -12.97 11.41
N GLY A 29 9.68 -12.75 11.37
CA GLY A 29 10.45 -12.62 10.12
C GLY A 29 10.13 -11.36 9.31
N VAL A 30 9.50 -10.37 9.92
CA VAL A 30 9.17 -9.08 9.28
C VAL A 30 10.21 -8.05 9.74
N GLU A 31 10.90 -7.45 8.80
CA GLU A 31 11.97 -6.52 9.09
C GLU A 31 11.49 -5.31 9.88
N ARG A 32 12.18 -5.00 10.97
CA ARG A 32 11.84 -3.89 11.90
C ARG A 32 11.68 -2.54 11.21
N ASN A 33 12.40 -2.30 10.11
CA ASN A 33 12.29 -1.06 9.33
C ASN A 33 10.91 -0.94 8.64
N VAL A 34 10.33 -2.07 8.21
CA VAL A 34 8.99 -2.13 7.61
C VAL A 34 7.93 -1.84 8.67
N LEU A 35 8.05 -2.44 9.85
CA LEU A 35 7.14 -2.20 10.98
C LEU A 35 7.17 -0.74 11.42
N LEU A 36 8.37 -0.17 11.49
CA LEU A 36 8.56 1.24 11.81
C LEU A 36 7.94 2.16 10.75
N ALA A 37 8.07 1.80 9.47
CA ALA A 37 7.47 2.55 8.36
C ALA A 37 5.94 2.52 8.41
N ILE A 38 5.33 1.36 8.64
CA ILE A 38 3.88 1.22 8.83
C ILE A 38 3.43 2.11 10.00
N TRP A 39 4.05 1.98 11.17
CA TRP A 39 3.72 2.78 12.34
C TRP A 39 3.83 4.29 12.07
N GLY A 40 4.88 4.69 11.36
CA GLY A 40 5.06 6.09 10.95
C GLY A 40 3.99 6.60 9.99
N ILE A 41 3.55 5.78 9.04
CA ILE A 41 2.53 6.16 8.05
C ILE A 41 1.14 6.17 8.68
N GLU A 42 0.80 5.17 9.50
CA GLU A 42 -0.53 5.03 10.10
C GLU A 42 -0.80 6.13 11.14
N THR A 43 0.11 6.33 12.07
CA THR A 43 -0.18 7.17 13.24
C THR A 43 0.93 8.16 13.60
N SER A 44 1.90 8.40 12.71
CA SER A 44 3.08 9.23 13.03
C SER A 44 3.74 8.79 14.33
N TYR A 45 4.02 7.49 14.45
CA TYR A 45 4.62 6.84 15.63
C TYR A 45 3.75 6.99 16.89
N GLY A 46 2.44 6.80 16.73
CA GLY A 46 1.46 6.81 17.81
C GLY A 46 0.97 8.19 18.24
N THR A 47 1.39 9.27 17.55
CA THR A 47 0.94 10.63 17.92
C THR A 47 -0.47 10.98 17.43
N THR A 48 -0.99 10.26 16.41
CA THR A 48 -2.30 10.52 15.78
C THR A 48 -3.11 9.24 15.63
N ARG A 49 -3.54 8.65 16.74
CA ARG A 49 -4.28 7.37 16.78
C ARG A 49 -5.77 7.50 16.48
N GLY A 50 -6.29 8.74 16.43
CA GLY A 50 -7.70 9.06 16.28
C GLY A 50 -8.42 9.18 17.62
N GLU A 51 -9.44 10.06 17.66
CA GLU A 51 -10.18 10.41 18.89
C GLU A 51 -11.69 10.10 18.78
N ILE A 52 -12.13 9.49 17.68
CA ILE A 52 -13.55 9.20 17.46
C ILE A 52 -13.89 7.86 18.08
N SER A 53 -15.03 7.77 18.78
CA SER A 53 -15.55 6.49 19.25
C SER A 53 -15.72 5.52 18.11
N ILE A 54 -15.08 4.35 18.19
CA ILE A 54 -15.14 3.28 17.15
C ILE A 54 -16.58 2.84 16.93
N LEU A 55 -17.35 2.61 17.98
CA LEU A 55 -18.74 2.22 17.85
C LEU A 55 -19.57 3.27 17.12
N SER A 56 -19.39 4.55 17.45
CA SER A 56 -20.10 5.65 16.79
C SER A 56 -19.72 5.78 15.32
N ALA A 57 -18.43 5.68 15.00
CA ALA A 57 -17.94 5.72 13.62
C ALA A 57 -18.53 4.60 12.78
N LEU A 58 -18.42 3.36 13.26
CA LEU A 58 -18.88 2.17 12.53
C LEU A 58 -20.41 2.11 12.41
N ALA A 59 -21.16 2.47 13.46
CA ALA A 59 -22.62 2.56 13.41
C ALA A 59 -23.08 3.59 12.38
N THR A 60 -22.43 4.75 12.33
CA THR A 60 -22.74 5.81 11.35
C THR A 60 -22.49 5.33 9.93
N LEU A 61 -21.36 4.68 9.66
CA LEU A 61 -21.00 4.19 8.33
C LEU A 61 -21.86 2.99 7.88
N ALA A 62 -22.26 2.13 8.81
CA ALA A 62 -23.20 1.07 8.56
C ALA A 62 -24.59 1.64 8.18
N PHE A 63 -25.04 2.70 8.89
CA PHE A 63 -26.30 3.37 8.61
C PHE A 63 -26.29 4.12 7.27
N ASP A 64 -25.19 4.80 6.92
CA ASP A 64 -25.03 5.52 5.64
C ASP A 64 -25.24 4.61 4.41
N GLY A 65 -25.02 3.34 4.56
CA GLY A 65 -25.35 2.29 3.57
C GLY A 65 -24.31 2.07 2.48
N ARG A 66 -23.38 2.99 2.24
CA ARG A 66 -22.25 2.78 1.34
C ARG A 66 -21.25 1.79 1.95
N ARG A 67 -21.19 0.57 1.47
CA ARG A 67 -20.44 -0.57 2.05
C ARG A 67 -21.09 -1.09 3.36
N ARG A 68 -22.40 -1.06 3.46
CA ARG A 68 -23.18 -1.41 4.65
C ARG A 68 -22.73 -2.74 5.29
N GLN A 69 -22.72 -3.82 4.51
CA GLN A 69 -22.33 -5.15 5.02
C GLN A 69 -20.96 -5.18 5.66
N PHE A 70 -20.00 -4.47 5.07
CA PHE A 70 -18.65 -4.36 5.61
C PHE A 70 -18.68 -3.65 6.98
N PHE A 71 -19.32 -2.49 7.08
CA PHE A 71 -19.33 -1.74 8.34
C PHE A 71 -20.19 -2.38 9.42
N GLU A 72 -21.25 -3.12 9.07
CA GLU A 72 -22.02 -3.93 10.02
C GLU A 72 -21.18 -5.07 10.59
N ALA A 73 -20.36 -5.74 9.77
CA ALA A 73 -19.43 -6.77 10.23
C ALA A 73 -18.34 -6.18 11.16
N GLU A 74 -17.77 -5.03 10.81
CA GLU A 74 -16.78 -4.36 11.65
C GLU A 74 -17.39 -3.86 12.97
N LEU A 75 -18.64 -3.38 12.96
CA LEU A 75 -19.35 -3.00 14.19
C LEU A 75 -19.58 -4.21 15.10
N SER A 76 -19.98 -5.35 14.54
CA SER A 76 -20.13 -6.58 15.29
C SER A 76 -18.82 -7.04 15.93
N ALA A 77 -17.72 -6.99 15.18
CA ALA A 77 -16.38 -7.27 15.69
C ALA A 77 -15.96 -6.29 16.80
N ALA A 78 -16.29 -5.02 16.67
CA ALA A 78 -16.00 -3.99 17.68
C ALA A 78 -16.76 -4.27 19.01
N ILE A 79 -18.01 -4.70 18.93
CA ILE A 79 -18.82 -5.10 20.09
C ILE A 79 -18.21 -6.35 20.73
N GLU A 80 -17.76 -7.32 19.96
CA GLU A 80 -17.11 -8.53 20.45
C GLU A 80 -15.82 -8.23 21.22
N ILE A 81 -14.99 -7.30 20.72
CA ILE A 81 -13.77 -6.85 21.41
C ILE A 81 -14.12 -6.29 22.79
N LEU A 82 -15.10 -5.39 22.87
CA LEU A 82 -15.54 -4.81 24.15
C LEU A 82 -16.18 -5.83 25.08
N HIS A 83 -16.87 -6.82 24.55
CA HIS A 83 -17.44 -7.91 25.35
C HIS A 83 -16.34 -8.78 25.96
N LYS A 84 -15.29 -9.08 25.20
CA LYS A 84 -14.14 -9.87 25.68
C LYS A 84 -13.27 -9.09 26.67
N SER A 85 -13.18 -7.78 26.53
CA SER A 85 -12.38 -6.93 27.41
C SER A 85 -13.00 -5.55 27.61
N ALA A 86 -13.80 -5.43 28.69
CA ALA A 86 -14.38 -4.14 29.11
C ALA A 86 -13.32 -3.09 29.47
N ARG A 87 -12.05 -3.50 29.69
CA ARG A 87 -10.89 -2.64 29.99
C ARG A 87 -10.65 -1.61 28.89
N PHE A 88 -10.98 -1.93 27.62
CA PHE A 88 -10.81 -1.01 26.51
C PHE A 88 -11.89 0.08 26.38
N SER A 89 -12.95 0.02 27.17
CA SER A 89 -14.13 0.91 26.97
C SER A 89 -13.79 2.40 26.97
N SER A 90 -12.83 2.85 27.78
CA SER A 90 -12.39 4.23 27.84
C SER A 90 -11.40 4.63 26.70
N GLN A 91 -10.70 3.67 26.15
CA GLN A 91 -9.66 3.85 25.10
C GLN A 91 -10.17 3.47 23.70
N PHE A 92 -11.43 3.01 23.58
CA PHE A 92 -11.97 2.48 22.32
C PHE A 92 -12.28 3.57 21.31
N LYS A 93 -11.22 4.28 20.96
CA LYS A 93 -11.19 5.39 20.02
C LYS A 93 -10.26 5.07 18.84
N GLY A 94 -10.48 5.75 17.73
CA GLY A 94 -9.69 5.58 16.53
C GLY A 94 -10.07 6.59 15.46
N SER A 95 -9.89 6.20 14.19
CA SER A 95 -10.22 7.03 13.05
C SER A 95 -11.73 7.14 12.82
N TRP A 96 -12.14 8.12 12.00
CA TRP A 96 -13.52 8.30 11.57
C TRP A 96 -14.09 7.08 10.81
N ALA A 97 -13.23 6.22 10.29
CA ALA A 97 -13.59 5.00 9.55
C ALA A 97 -13.51 3.72 10.40
N GLY A 98 -13.23 3.82 11.70
CA GLY A 98 -13.20 2.69 12.62
C GLY A 98 -11.86 1.99 12.75
N ALA A 99 -10.78 2.52 12.17
CA ALA A 99 -9.44 1.98 12.37
C ALA A 99 -8.86 2.37 13.73
N MET A 100 -8.14 1.43 14.38
CA MET A 100 -7.83 1.44 15.80
C MET A 100 -6.34 1.40 16.12
N GLY A 101 -5.96 2.12 17.17
CA GLY A 101 -4.66 2.02 17.81
C GLY A 101 -3.49 2.50 16.97
N HIS A 102 -2.28 2.11 17.38
CA HIS A 102 -1.01 2.52 16.76
C HIS A 102 -0.88 2.13 15.28
N VAL A 103 -1.47 1.01 14.88
CA VAL A 103 -1.31 0.37 13.57
C VAL A 103 -2.60 0.38 12.75
N GLN A 104 -3.61 1.13 13.21
CA GLN A 104 -4.87 1.39 12.52
C GLN A 104 -5.58 0.12 12.03
N PHE A 105 -5.63 -0.91 12.88
CA PHE A 105 -6.37 -2.12 12.58
C PHE A 105 -7.88 -1.88 12.58
N MET A 106 -8.57 -2.52 11.63
CA MET A 106 -10.03 -2.67 11.73
C MET A 106 -10.37 -3.69 12.82
N PRO A 107 -11.58 -3.60 13.45
CA PRO A 107 -11.98 -4.54 14.50
C PRO A 107 -11.84 -6.01 14.15
N SER A 108 -12.25 -6.41 12.95
CA SER A 108 -12.09 -7.80 12.48
C SER A 108 -10.61 -8.19 12.34
N THR A 109 -9.75 -7.27 11.90
CA THR A 109 -8.31 -7.48 11.82
C THR A 109 -7.71 -7.69 13.22
N TYR A 110 -8.13 -6.87 14.18
CA TYR A 110 -7.72 -7.03 15.58
C TYR A 110 -8.09 -8.41 16.15
N LEU A 111 -9.33 -8.86 15.97
CA LEU A 111 -9.79 -10.16 16.45
C LEU A 111 -8.98 -11.33 15.87
N ASN A 112 -8.50 -11.20 14.65
CA ASN A 112 -7.80 -12.27 13.95
C ASN A 112 -6.27 -12.24 14.14
N HIS A 113 -5.67 -11.06 14.39
CA HIS A 113 -4.22 -10.89 14.30
C HIS A 113 -3.59 -10.14 15.48
N ALA A 114 -4.36 -9.62 16.43
CA ALA A 114 -3.80 -8.95 17.59
C ALA A 114 -3.03 -9.95 18.47
N VAL A 115 -1.89 -9.52 18.99
CA VAL A 115 -0.95 -10.33 19.75
C VAL A 115 -0.62 -9.62 21.06
N ASP A 116 -0.72 -10.34 22.16
CA ASP A 116 -0.13 -9.99 23.45
C ASP A 116 1.34 -10.43 23.41
N PHE A 117 2.23 -9.51 23.10
CA PHE A 117 3.65 -9.79 22.90
C PHE A 117 4.48 -9.52 24.16
N ASP A 118 4.02 -8.64 25.03
CA ASP A 118 4.69 -8.36 26.32
C ASP A 118 4.25 -9.32 27.43
N GLY A 119 3.20 -10.12 27.20
CA GLY A 119 2.74 -11.20 28.07
C GLY A 119 1.93 -10.72 29.27
N ASP A 120 1.31 -9.54 29.20
CA ASP A 120 0.47 -9.00 30.28
C ASP A 120 -0.96 -9.58 30.30
N GLY A 121 -1.29 -10.45 29.35
CA GLY A 121 -2.57 -11.13 29.18
C GLY A 121 -3.56 -10.38 28.28
N ILE A 122 -3.15 -9.31 27.61
CA ILE A 122 -4.02 -8.46 26.79
C ILE A 122 -3.26 -7.95 25.57
N ALA A 123 -3.77 -8.18 24.38
CA ALA A 123 -3.24 -7.56 23.14
C ALA A 123 -3.65 -6.09 23.07
N ASP A 124 -2.91 -5.19 23.71
CA ASP A 124 -3.25 -3.76 23.80
C ASP A 124 -2.58 -2.93 22.69
N ILE A 125 -3.34 -2.60 21.65
CA ILE A 125 -2.85 -1.76 20.54
C ILE A 125 -3.07 -0.25 20.74
N TRP A 126 -3.67 0.17 21.88
CA TRP A 126 -4.05 1.58 22.16
C TRP A 126 -3.17 2.26 23.20
N SER A 127 -2.51 1.51 24.07
CA SER A 127 -1.68 2.07 25.16
C SER A 127 -0.52 2.91 24.64
N ASP A 128 0.21 3.58 25.54
CA ASP A 128 1.40 4.35 25.15
C ASP A 128 2.59 3.44 24.78
N SER A 129 2.53 2.15 25.12
CA SER A 129 3.46 1.13 24.66
C SER A 129 3.04 0.61 23.29
N PRO A 130 3.87 0.69 22.24
CA PRO A 130 3.50 0.17 20.92
C PRO A 130 3.84 -1.32 20.74
N ILE A 131 4.23 -2.05 21.79
CA ILE A 131 4.79 -3.41 21.72
C ILE A 131 3.82 -4.34 21.00
N ASP A 132 2.62 -4.49 21.53
CA ASP A 132 1.61 -5.39 20.98
C ASP A 132 1.12 -4.94 19.61
N ALA A 133 1.00 -3.63 19.41
CA ALA A 133 0.61 -3.07 18.12
C ALA A 133 1.62 -3.41 17.02
N LEU A 134 2.91 -3.26 17.28
CA LEU A 134 3.98 -3.59 16.33
C LEU A 134 4.07 -5.10 16.09
N ALA A 135 3.94 -5.91 17.14
CA ALA A 135 3.90 -7.36 17.02
C ALA A 135 2.65 -7.83 16.25
N SER A 136 1.51 -7.21 16.49
CA SER A 136 0.28 -7.47 15.72
C SER A 136 0.42 -7.14 14.25
N ALA A 137 1.08 -6.02 13.90
CA ALA A 137 1.38 -5.69 12.50
C ALA A 137 2.32 -6.71 11.86
N ALA A 138 3.33 -7.19 12.60
CA ALA A 138 4.23 -8.23 12.13
C ALA A 138 3.50 -9.57 11.92
N SER A 139 2.67 -9.98 12.89
CA SER A 139 1.80 -11.16 12.81
C SER A 139 0.90 -11.09 11.57
N TYR A 140 0.28 -9.94 11.32
CA TYR A 140 -0.56 -9.71 10.14
C TYR A 140 0.22 -9.91 8.83
N LEU A 141 1.38 -9.27 8.67
CA LEU A 141 2.18 -9.39 7.45
C LEU A 141 2.69 -10.82 7.25
N SER A 142 3.20 -11.46 8.30
CA SER A 142 3.65 -12.85 8.26
C SER A 142 2.52 -13.79 7.83
N HIS A 143 1.31 -13.63 8.39
CA HIS A 143 0.13 -14.41 8.00
C HIS A 143 -0.27 -14.17 6.53
N HIS A 144 -0.05 -12.97 6.01
CA HIS A 144 -0.39 -12.59 4.64
C HIS A 144 0.75 -12.79 3.64
N GLY A 145 1.72 -13.65 3.96
CA GLY A 145 2.71 -14.13 3.01
C GLY A 145 3.97 -13.27 2.93
N TRP A 146 4.29 -12.52 3.99
CA TRP A 146 5.59 -11.86 4.08
C TRP A 146 6.72 -12.89 4.04
N ILE A 147 7.67 -12.69 3.16
CA ILE A 147 8.84 -13.56 3.00
C ILE A 147 10.05 -12.86 3.62
N PRO A 148 10.65 -13.43 4.69
CA PRO A 148 11.82 -12.84 5.34
C PRO A 148 12.97 -12.62 4.36
N SER A 149 13.67 -11.51 4.48
CA SER A 149 14.82 -11.14 3.65
C SER A 149 14.54 -10.92 2.16
N LEU A 150 13.32 -11.09 1.70
CA LEU A 150 12.92 -10.67 0.36
C LEU A 150 12.60 -9.17 0.40
N PRO A 151 13.30 -8.28 -0.34
CA PRO A 151 12.93 -6.88 -0.35
C PRO A 151 11.53 -6.69 -0.94
N TRP A 152 10.76 -5.73 -0.43
CA TRP A 152 9.43 -5.38 -0.97
C TRP A 152 9.51 -4.95 -2.44
N GLY A 153 10.64 -4.35 -2.82
CA GLY A 153 10.92 -3.83 -4.13
C GLY A 153 12.13 -2.91 -4.15
N SER A 154 12.42 -2.38 -5.31
CA SER A 154 13.49 -1.39 -5.53
C SER A 154 13.11 -0.37 -6.60
N VAL A 155 13.68 0.82 -6.53
CA VAL A 155 13.67 1.77 -7.65
C VAL A 155 14.62 1.23 -8.71
N VAL A 156 14.17 1.13 -9.96
CA VAL A 156 14.98 0.56 -11.04
C VAL A 156 15.19 1.55 -12.17
N GLU A 157 16.31 1.39 -12.88
CA GLU A 157 16.60 2.13 -14.09
C GLU A 157 16.24 1.27 -15.31
N LEU A 158 15.35 1.79 -16.15
CA LEU A 158 14.97 1.13 -17.41
C LEU A 158 15.98 1.48 -18.53
N PRO A 159 16.31 0.53 -19.42
CA PRO A 159 17.19 0.80 -20.55
C PRO A 159 16.52 1.77 -21.55
N ARG A 160 17.33 2.46 -22.36
CA ARG A 160 16.86 3.53 -23.27
C ARG A 160 15.73 3.12 -24.23
N HIS A 161 15.68 1.87 -24.64
CA HIS A 161 14.69 1.32 -25.58
C HIS A 161 13.88 0.20 -24.92
N PHE A 162 13.45 0.45 -23.67
CA PHE A 162 12.69 -0.51 -22.90
C PHE A 162 11.33 -0.80 -23.53
N ASP A 163 10.98 -2.08 -23.61
CA ASP A 163 9.64 -2.50 -24.01
C ASP A 163 8.65 -2.37 -22.85
N TYR A 164 7.85 -1.32 -22.87
CA TYR A 164 6.87 -1.04 -21.81
C TYR A 164 5.74 -2.08 -21.74
N ALA A 165 5.52 -2.93 -22.75
CA ALA A 165 4.59 -4.04 -22.63
C ALA A 165 4.99 -5.00 -21.51
N LEU A 166 6.28 -5.08 -21.16
CA LEU A 166 6.81 -5.88 -20.06
C LEU A 166 6.38 -5.39 -18.66
N THR A 167 5.77 -4.21 -18.55
CA THR A 167 5.22 -3.71 -17.29
C THR A 167 3.74 -4.08 -17.09
N ALA A 168 3.18 -4.95 -17.94
CA ALA A 168 1.81 -5.41 -17.77
C ALA A 168 1.66 -6.23 -16.46
N PRO A 169 0.52 -6.12 -15.76
CA PRO A 169 0.35 -6.69 -14.41
C PRO A 169 0.59 -8.20 -14.30
N ASN A 170 0.43 -8.94 -15.41
CA ASN A 170 0.63 -10.39 -15.47
C ASN A 170 2.09 -10.80 -15.80
N ILE A 171 2.97 -9.86 -16.01
CA ILE A 171 4.38 -10.15 -16.33
C ILE A 171 5.18 -10.19 -15.04
N ARG A 172 5.73 -11.38 -14.76
CA ARG A 172 6.66 -11.63 -13.65
C ARG A 172 7.89 -12.34 -14.21
N LYS A 173 9.05 -11.92 -13.75
CA LYS A 173 10.35 -12.47 -14.15
C LYS A 173 11.27 -12.53 -12.95
N THR A 174 12.28 -13.39 -13.03
CA THR A 174 13.38 -13.38 -12.05
C THR A 174 14.20 -12.10 -12.19
N VAL A 175 14.91 -11.74 -11.13
CA VAL A 175 15.85 -10.61 -11.15
C VAL A 175 16.89 -10.82 -12.26
N SER A 176 17.41 -12.05 -12.43
CA SER A 176 18.36 -12.37 -13.51
C SER A 176 17.78 -12.08 -14.89
N GLU A 177 16.54 -12.48 -15.17
CA GLU A 177 15.88 -12.19 -16.45
C GLU A 177 15.67 -10.68 -16.67
N TRP A 178 15.39 -9.91 -15.59
CA TRP A 178 15.30 -8.44 -15.68
C TRP A 178 16.65 -7.80 -15.96
N VAL A 179 17.73 -8.32 -15.36
CA VAL A 179 19.11 -7.88 -15.64
C VAL A 179 19.47 -8.15 -17.12
N ASP A 180 19.12 -9.31 -17.67
CA ASP A 180 19.35 -9.66 -19.07
C ASP A 180 18.63 -8.71 -20.05
N ILE A 181 17.47 -8.18 -19.64
CA ILE A 181 16.73 -7.14 -20.39
C ILE A 181 17.42 -5.77 -20.30
N GLY A 182 18.36 -5.61 -19.36
CA GLY A 182 19.15 -4.39 -19.18
C GLY A 182 18.67 -3.48 -18.05
N LEU A 183 17.82 -3.95 -17.15
CA LEU A 183 17.44 -3.18 -15.95
C LEU A 183 18.64 -3.09 -14.99
N LYS A 184 18.71 -1.97 -14.27
CA LYS A 184 19.72 -1.73 -13.23
C LYS A 184 19.05 -1.44 -11.89
N ALA A 185 19.86 -1.45 -10.82
CA ALA A 185 19.43 -1.21 -9.43
C ALA A 185 18.38 -2.23 -8.93
N LEU A 186 18.48 -3.46 -9.41
CA LEU A 186 17.71 -4.61 -8.93
C LEU A 186 18.36 -5.20 -7.66
N PRO A 187 17.61 -5.96 -6.84
CA PRO A 187 18.19 -6.72 -5.71
C PRO A 187 19.24 -7.72 -6.18
N GLU A 188 20.14 -8.12 -5.26
CA GLU A 188 21.22 -9.07 -5.56
C GLU A 188 20.73 -10.52 -5.72
N ASN A 189 19.55 -10.88 -5.19
CA ASN A 189 18.98 -12.22 -5.30
C ASN A 189 18.44 -12.47 -6.71
N GLY A 190 19.25 -13.09 -7.56
CA GLY A 190 18.93 -13.35 -8.96
C GLY A 190 17.68 -14.21 -9.21
N ASP A 191 17.31 -15.09 -8.28
CA ASP A 191 16.14 -15.98 -8.38
C ASP A 191 14.83 -15.33 -7.87
N ALA A 192 14.93 -14.18 -7.21
CA ALA A 192 13.73 -13.49 -6.71
C ALA A 192 12.82 -13.08 -7.87
N MET A 193 11.55 -13.45 -7.76
CA MET A 193 10.52 -13.13 -8.75
C MET A 193 9.89 -11.77 -8.49
N GLY A 194 9.66 -11.00 -9.53
CA GLY A 194 8.98 -9.73 -9.39
C GLY A 194 8.42 -9.17 -10.69
N SER A 195 7.63 -8.12 -10.54
CA SER A 195 7.00 -7.36 -11.62
C SER A 195 7.51 -5.93 -11.64
N LEU A 196 7.20 -5.20 -12.70
CA LEU A 196 7.45 -3.76 -12.75
C LEU A 196 6.16 -2.97 -12.60
N ILE A 197 6.22 -1.88 -11.83
CA ILE A 197 5.14 -0.90 -11.79
C ILE A 197 5.66 0.50 -12.14
N LEU A 198 4.79 1.26 -12.83
CA LEU A 198 5.04 2.63 -13.27
C LEU A 198 3.95 3.54 -12.72
N PRO A 199 4.05 4.04 -11.47
CA PRO A 199 2.97 4.79 -10.82
C PRO A 199 2.59 6.09 -11.54
N MET A 200 3.48 6.63 -12.37
CA MET A 200 3.29 7.84 -13.18
C MET A 200 3.56 7.59 -14.67
N GLY A 201 3.34 6.34 -15.12
CA GLY A 201 3.62 5.94 -16.49
C GLY A 201 5.11 6.01 -16.86
N ALA A 202 5.41 5.99 -18.13
CA ALA A 202 6.77 5.95 -18.67
C ALA A 202 7.61 7.19 -18.32
N THR A 203 7.01 8.27 -17.84
CA THR A 203 7.69 9.52 -17.48
C THR A 203 8.08 9.62 -16.02
N GLY A 204 7.61 8.70 -15.19
CA GLY A 204 7.90 8.64 -13.76
C GLY A 204 8.93 7.58 -13.40
N PRO A 205 9.23 7.45 -12.10
CA PRO A 205 10.11 6.41 -11.62
C PRO A 205 9.49 5.02 -11.83
N ALA A 206 10.35 4.06 -12.17
CA ALA A 206 10.00 2.65 -12.29
C ALA A 206 10.39 1.90 -11.01
N PHE A 207 9.58 0.90 -10.64
CA PHE A 207 9.83 0.06 -9.48
C PHE A 207 9.73 -1.40 -9.88
N TRP A 208 10.71 -2.18 -9.50
CA TRP A 208 10.57 -3.62 -9.38
C TRP A 208 9.91 -3.93 -8.03
N ILE A 209 8.93 -4.82 -8.02
CA ILE A 209 8.15 -5.20 -6.82
C ILE A 209 8.11 -6.71 -6.68
N SER A 210 8.21 -7.20 -5.46
CA SER A 210 8.15 -8.62 -5.08
C SER A 210 6.80 -9.01 -4.46
N ASP A 211 6.68 -10.25 -3.99
CA ASP A 211 5.52 -10.73 -3.23
C ASP A 211 5.33 -9.96 -1.90
N ASN A 212 6.40 -9.44 -1.31
CA ASN A 212 6.30 -8.59 -0.11
C ASN A 212 5.59 -7.25 -0.38
N PHE A 213 5.63 -6.74 -1.61
CA PHE A 213 4.79 -5.60 -1.99
C PHE A 213 3.30 -5.95 -1.96
N ASP A 214 2.95 -7.16 -2.38
CA ASP A 214 1.58 -7.64 -2.31
C ASP A 214 1.13 -7.88 -0.86
N ALA A 215 2.02 -8.33 0.02
CA ALA A 215 1.76 -8.41 1.46
C ALA A 215 1.46 -7.01 2.06
N LEU A 216 2.21 -5.97 1.67
CA LEU A 216 1.90 -4.58 2.06
C LEU A 216 0.53 -4.12 1.52
N LYS A 217 0.16 -4.54 0.32
CA LYS A 217 -1.17 -4.25 -0.25
C LYS A 217 -2.30 -4.98 0.47
N ARG A 218 -2.05 -6.09 1.17
CA ARG A 218 -3.05 -6.69 2.07
C ARG A 218 -3.36 -5.79 3.26
N TYR A 219 -2.35 -5.08 3.75
CA TYR A 219 -2.54 -4.11 4.83
C TYR A 219 -3.40 -2.92 4.38
N ASN A 220 -3.06 -2.35 3.24
CA ASN A 220 -3.85 -1.28 2.61
C ASN A 220 -3.75 -1.43 1.08
N ASN A 221 -4.87 -1.69 0.41
CA ASN A 221 -4.93 -1.99 -1.03
C ASN A 221 -4.69 -0.74 -1.91
N SER A 222 -3.52 -0.12 -1.73
CA SER A 222 -3.07 1.04 -2.49
C SER A 222 -1.59 0.91 -2.85
N ASN A 223 -1.26 1.00 -4.14
CA ASN A 223 0.14 1.05 -4.58
C ASN A 223 0.89 2.24 -3.95
N SER A 224 0.24 3.39 -3.80
CA SER A 224 0.84 4.56 -3.16
C SER A 224 1.16 4.31 -1.68
N TYR A 225 0.32 3.56 -0.97
CA TYR A 225 0.58 3.15 0.41
C TYR A 225 1.79 2.20 0.47
N ALA A 226 1.75 1.10 -0.28
CA ALA A 226 2.82 0.11 -0.28
C ALA A 226 4.18 0.71 -0.68
N LEU A 227 4.20 1.56 -1.71
CA LEU A 227 5.40 2.34 -2.08
C LEU A 227 5.87 3.27 -0.96
N SER A 228 4.94 3.93 -0.26
CA SER A 228 5.31 4.83 0.84
C SER A 228 5.91 4.07 2.02
N VAL A 229 5.34 2.91 2.39
CA VAL A 229 5.92 2.02 3.41
C VAL A 229 7.30 1.56 2.98
N GLY A 230 7.42 1.03 1.76
CA GLY A 230 8.67 0.50 1.26
C GLY A 230 9.78 1.55 1.14
N LEU A 231 9.49 2.72 0.58
CA LEU A 231 10.47 3.80 0.46
C LEU A 231 10.89 4.36 1.83
N LEU A 232 9.97 4.46 2.78
CA LEU A 232 10.29 4.89 4.13
C LEU A 232 11.11 3.83 4.88
N SER A 233 10.81 2.53 4.70
CA SER A 233 11.60 1.45 5.29
C SER A 233 13.04 1.45 4.76
N ASN A 234 13.23 1.66 3.45
CA ASN A 234 14.56 1.79 2.86
C ASN A 234 15.32 3.01 3.41
N ALA A 235 14.64 4.15 3.61
CA ALA A 235 15.23 5.34 4.18
C ALA A 235 15.78 5.12 5.61
N PHE A 236 15.19 4.24 6.40
CA PHE A 236 15.72 3.87 7.72
C PHE A 236 16.98 3.00 7.60
N THR A 237 17.10 2.19 6.55
CA THR A 237 18.29 1.36 6.30
C THR A 237 19.47 2.19 5.83
N THR A 238 19.25 3.08 4.87
CA THR A 238 20.32 3.90 4.25
C THR A 238 20.61 5.17 5.04
N ASN A 239 19.75 5.56 5.96
CA ASN A 239 19.73 6.86 6.63
C ASN A 239 19.64 8.05 5.65
N GLU A 240 19.14 7.80 4.43
CA GLU A 240 18.99 8.78 3.37
C GLU A 240 17.54 8.87 2.92
N TYR A 241 17.09 10.09 2.70
CA TYR A 241 15.78 10.34 2.11
C TYR A 241 15.84 10.03 0.61
N CYS A 242 14.92 9.20 0.13
CA CYS A 242 14.85 8.87 -1.29
C CYS A 242 14.33 10.06 -2.12
N HIS A 243 15.24 10.70 -2.86
CA HIS A 243 14.92 11.78 -3.79
C HIS A 243 14.51 11.23 -5.15
N LEU A 244 13.25 10.83 -5.30
CA LEU A 244 12.72 10.43 -6.61
C LEU A 244 12.26 11.65 -7.40
N GLN A 245 12.59 11.66 -8.69
CA GLN A 245 12.11 12.66 -9.63
C GLN A 245 10.68 12.32 -10.08
N TRP A 246 9.70 12.82 -9.33
CA TRP A 246 8.30 12.68 -9.70
C TRP A 246 7.93 13.76 -10.71
N PRO A 247 7.24 13.43 -11.83
CA PRO A 247 6.75 14.43 -12.77
C PRO A 247 5.76 15.37 -12.08
N THR A 248 6.03 16.66 -12.11
CA THR A 248 5.18 17.69 -11.47
C THR A 248 4.10 18.26 -12.39
N ASN A 249 4.23 18.02 -13.69
CA ASN A 249 3.34 18.52 -14.74
C ASN A 249 2.20 17.56 -15.10
N ILE A 250 2.16 16.36 -14.53
CA ILE A 250 1.10 15.38 -14.76
C ILE A 250 -0.05 15.64 -13.79
N LYS A 251 -1.20 16.01 -14.34
CA LYS A 251 -2.45 16.10 -13.57
C LYS A 251 -3.15 14.75 -13.54
N ALA A 252 -3.53 14.31 -12.34
CA ALA A 252 -4.40 13.14 -12.19
C ALA A 252 -5.75 13.41 -12.86
N LEU A 253 -6.31 12.38 -13.48
CA LEU A 253 -7.67 12.44 -14.00
C LEU A 253 -8.67 12.59 -12.84
N SER A 254 -9.64 13.48 -13.01
CA SER A 254 -10.79 13.51 -12.11
C SER A 254 -11.62 12.23 -12.27
N LYS A 255 -12.49 11.94 -11.30
CA LYS A 255 -13.42 10.79 -11.43
C LYS A 255 -14.28 10.89 -12.69
N THR A 256 -14.68 12.10 -13.07
CA THR A 256 -15.45 12.35 -14.30
C THR A 256 -14.60 12.08 -15.54
N ASP A 257 -13.33 12.56 -15.58
CA ASP A 257 -12.43 12.29 -16.70
C ASP A 257 -12.15 10.79 -16.84
N MET A 258 -11.98 10.08 -15.72
CA MET A 258 -11.78 8.63 -15.72
C MET A 258 -13.01 7.89 -16.28
N LYS A 259 -14.22 8.29 -15.91
CA LYS A 259 -15.46 7.73 -16.51
C LYS A 259 -15.50 7.98 -18.00
N THR A 260 -15.19 9.20 -18.45
CA THR A 260 -15.15 9.55 -19.87
C THR A 260 -14.13 8.70 -20.61
N LEU A 261 -12.93 8.52 -20.04
CA LEU A 261 -11.87 7.68 -20.60
C LEU A 261 -12.33 6.22 -20.75
N GLN A 262 -12.93 5.64 -19.69
CA GLN A 262 -13.46 4.28 -19.71
C GLN A 262 -14.55 4.09 -20.76
N THR A 263 -15.48 5.03 -20.84
CA THR A 263 -16.56 5.02 -21.87
C THR A 263 -16.00 5.05 -23.27
N GLN A 264 -15.10 6.00 -23.56
CA GLN A 264 -14.50 6.16 -24.90
C GLN A 264 -13.63 4.98 -25.32
N LEU A 265 -12.89 4.35 -24.37
CA LEU A 265 -12.16 3.12 -24.63
C LEU A 265 -13.11 2.00 -25.05
N THR A 266 -14.20 1.80 -24.30
CA THR A 266 -15.19 0.75 -24.58
C THR A 266 -15.88 0.98 -25.93
N GLU A 267 -16.27 2.21 -26.26
CA GLU A 267 -16.87 2.58 -27.55
C GLU A 267 -15.94 2.30 -28.74
N GLN A 268 -14.60 2.40 -28.54
CA GLN A 268 -13.59 2.07 -29.55
C GLN A 268 -13.17 0.59 -29.56
N GLY A 269 -13.88 -0.27 -28.80
CA GLY A 269 -13.66 -1.71 -28.76
C GLY A 269 -12.66 -2.21 -27.72
N PHE A 270 -12.23 -1.34 -26.78
CA PHE A 270 -11.33 -1.68 -25.66
C PHE A 270 -12.15 -1.74 -24.36
N ASP A 271 -12.78 -2.89 -24.10
CA ASP A 271 -13.73 -3.09 -23.00
C ASP A 271 -13.08 -2.92 -21.62
N THR A 272 -13.51 -1.89 -20.88
CA THR A 272 -13.06 -1.60 -19.50
C THR A 272 -13.88 -2.31 -18.41
N LYS A 273 -14.89 -3.12 -18.82
CA LYS A 273 -15.83 -3.80 -17.92
C LYS A 273 -16.64 -2.85 -17.03
N GLY A 274 -16.85 -1.64 -17.50
CA GLY A 274 -17.65 -0.61 -16.84
C GLY A 274 -16.96 0.76 -16.79
N SER A 275 -17.76 1.81 -16.51
CA SER A 275 -17.30 3.20 -16.44
C SER A 275 -17.64 3.79 -15.06
N ASP A 276 -17.04 3.24 -14.01
CA ASP A 276 -17.25 3.65 -12.61
C ASP A 276 -16.41 4.84 -12.17
N GLY A 277 -15.40 5.20 -12.98
CA GLY A 277 -14.44 6.27 -12.70
C GLY A 277 -13.33 5.86 -11.73
N ILE A 278 -13.12 4.55 -11.57
CA ILE A 278 -12.04 3.99 -10.74
C ILE A 278 -11.01 3.33 -11.67
N PHE A 279 -9.75 3.71 -11.53
CA PHE A 279 -8.67 3.06 -12.25
C PHE A 279 -8.40 1.68 -11.64
N GLY A 280 -8.56 0.63 -12.43
CA GLY A 280 -8.36 -0.76 -12.04
C GLY A 280 -7.76 -1.59 -13.17
N PRO A 281 -7.51 -2.90 -12.93
CA PRO A 281 -6.83 -3.78 -13.89
C PRO A 281 -7.49 -3.83 -15.27
N ASN A 282 -8.82 -3.85 -15.35
CA ASN A 282 -9.53 -3.86 -16.63
C ASN A 282 -9.33 -2.56 -17.42
N THR A 283 -9.33 -1.42 -16.72
CA THR A 283 -9.07 -0.11 -17.34
C THR A 283 -7.61 -0.04 -17.81
N GLU A 284 -6.66 -0.52 -17.02
CA GLU A 284 -5.25 -0.58 -17.41
C GLU A 284 -5.03 -1.43 -18.67
N LEU A 285 -5.59 -2.63 -18.72
CA LEU A 285 -5.51 -3.51 -19.90
C LEU A 285 -6.12 -2.87 -21.14
N ALA A 286 -7.27 -2.21 -21.00
CA ALA A 286 -7.91 -1.50 -22.11
C ALA A 286 -7.05 -0.32 -22.62
N ILE A 287 -6.41 0.44 -21.70
CA ILE A 287 -5.46 1.49 -22.06
C ILE A 287 -4.28 0.91 -22.84
N ARG A 288 -3.63 -0.15 -22.34
CA ARG A 288 -2.51 -0.81 -23.01
C ARG A 288 -2.89 -1.28 -24.43
N ALA A 289 -4.04 -1.91 -24.58
CA ALA A 289 -4.54 -2.35 -25.88
C ALA A 289 -4.75 -1.17 -26.85
N PHE A 290 -5.31 -0.06 -26.36
CA PHE A 290 -5.45 1.17 -27.15
C PHE A 290 -4.08 1.75 -27.50
N GLN A 291 -3.16 1.86 -26.56
CA GLN A 291 -1.80 2.37 -26.79
C GLN A 291 -1.08 1.55 -27.85
N LYS A 292 -1.12 0.23 -27.74
CA LYS A 292 -0.55 -0.70 -28.73
C LYS A 292 -1.09 -0.47 -30.13
N ARG A 293 -2.43 -0.43 -30.28
CA ARG A 293 -3.10 -0.21 -31.56
C ARG A 293 -2.72 1.12 -32.22
N ASN A 294 -2.39 2.12 -31.41
CA ASN A 294 -2.05 3.48 -31.86
C ASN A 294 -0.54 3.77 -31.87
N ALA A 295 0.32 2.75 -31.79
CA ALA A 295 1.78 2.87 -31.72
C ALA A 295 2.28 3.87 -30.66
N MET A 296 1.61 3.89 -29.50
CA MET A 296 2.00 4.66 -28.32
C MET A 296 2.82 3.78 -27.37
N ILE A 297 3.46 4.41 -26.37
CA ILE A 297 4.10 3.67 -25.27
C ILE A 297 3.03 2.89 -24.48
N GLU A 298 3.21 1.58 -24.35
CA GLU A 298 2.26 0.66 -23.71
C GLU A 298 2.40 0.64 -22.18
N ASP A 299 2.38 1.80 -21.53
CA ASP A 299 2.60 1.92 -20.08
C ASP A 299 1.31 1.75 -19.24
N GLY A 300 0.16 1.68 -19.89
CA GLY A 300 -1.15 1.53 -19.22
C GLY A 300 -1.57 2.73 -18.37
N PHE A 301 -0.86 3.87 -18.44
CA PHE A 301 -1.10 5.00 -17.56
C PHE A 301 -2.26 5.89 -18.05
N PRO A 302 -3.26 6.18 -17.19
CA PRO A 302 -4.39 7.04 -17.53
C PRO A 302 -3.97 8.51 -17.44
N SER A 303 -3.75 9.16 -18.60
CA SER A 303 -3.34 10.56 -18.67
C SER A 303 -4.36 11.43 -19.42
N LEU A 304 -4.30 12.76 -19.18
CA LEU A 304 -5.08 13.72 -19.96
C LEU A 304 -4.74 13.64 -21.44
N GLY A 305 -3.46 13.47 -21.79
CA GLY A 305 -3.03 13.31 -23.18
C GLY A 305 -3.63 12.07 -23.85
N LEU A 306 -3.80 10.97 -23.12
CA LEU A 306 -4.51 9.80 -23.60
C LEU A 306 -6.00 10.10 -23.86
N LEU A 307 -6.66 10.80 -22.95
CA LEU A 307 -8.06 11.19 -23.09
C LEU A 307 -8.27 12.12 -24.29
N GLU A 308 -7.37 13.07 -24.52
CA GLU A 308 -7.40 13.95 -25.71
C GLU A 308 -7.20 13.16 -27.00
N ARG A 309 -6.32 12.17 -27.01
CA ARG A 309 -6.10 11.31 -28.16
C ARG A 309 -7.33 10.48 -28.51
N LEU A 310 -8.01 9.91 -27.49
CA LEU A 310 -9.27 9.17 -27.67
C LEU A 310 -10.35 10.06 -28.32
N ARG A 311 -10.47 11.32 -27.90
CA ARG A 311 -11.42 12.28 -28.46
C ARG A 311 -11.14 12.60 -29.93
N LYS A 312 -9.89 12.69 -30.33
CA LYS A 312 -9.50 12.96 -31.74
C LYS A 312 -9.79 11.79 -32.68
N ASN A 313 -9.74 10.57 -32.19
CA ASN A 313 -10.01 9.37 -32.98
C ASN A 313 -11.52 9.14 -33.21
N GLN A 314 -12.40 9.95 -32.61
CA GLN A 314 -13.87 9.92 -32.84
C GLN A 314 -14.33 10.91 -33.92
N GLN A 315 -13.46 11.83 -34.35
CA GLN A 315 -13.70 12.79 -35.45
C GLN A 315 -13.18 12.24 -36.78
#